data_e6457b54aea1e13b0f464f78bcbabbd4
#
_entry.id   e6457b54aea1e13b0f464f78bcbabbd4
#
_cell.length_a   1.000
_cell.length_b   1.000
_cell.length_c   1.000
_cell.angle_alpha   90.00
_cell.angle_beta   90.00
_cell.angle_gamma   90.00
#
_symmetry.space_group_name_H-M   'P 1'
#
loop_
_entity.id
_entity.type
_entity.pdbx_description
1 polymer ?
#
loop_
_entity_poly.entity_id
_entity_poly.type
_entity_poly.pdbx_seq_one_letter_code
_entity_poly.pdbx_strand_id
1 'polypeptide(L)'
;MIWVTEANVLPKSRLRVRFSDGTEGEVDLQEFIAFDQRPIVAELRNPAAFAAIRVEMDTVVWANGFDLAPEFLYARARAHSPA
;
A
#
# COMPACT_ATOMS: atom_id res chain seq x y z
N MET A 1 -11.44 -10.04 -11.39
CA MET A 1 -10.25 -9.95 -10.54
C MET A 1 -9.76 -8.51 -10.49
N ILE A 2 -9.37 -8.03 -9.33
CA ILE A 2 -8.89 -6.66 -9.14
C ILE A 2 -7.37 -6.66 -9.00
N TRP A 3 -6.70 -5.73 -9.68
CA TRP A 3 -5.25 -5.54 -9.50
C TRP A 3 -4.93 -4.04 -9.44
N VAL A 4 -3.73 -3.73 -8.96
CA VAL A 4 -3.25 -2.35 -8.83
C VAL A 4 -2.67 -1.89 -10.16
N THR A 5 -3.07 -0.71 -10.61
CA THR A 5 -2.53 -0.10 -11.83
C THR A 5 -1.58 1.05 -11.54
N GLU A 6 -1.74 1.72 -10.38
CA GLU A 6 -0.91 2.86 -10.03
C GLU A 6 -0.88 3.02 -8.51
N ALA A 7 0.25 3.44 -7.96
CA ALA A 7 0.39 3.72 -6.54
C ALA A 7 1.35 4.88 -6.32
N ASN A 8 1.00 5.76 -5.39
CA ASN A 8 1.83 6.89 -4.99
C ASN A 8 1.92 6.94 -3.47
N VAL A 9 3.11 7.28 -2.97
CA VAL A 9 3.34 7.40 -1.54
C VAL A 9 2.84 8.74 -1.04
N LEU A 10 2.13 8.71 0.08
CA LEU A 10 1.65 9.89 0.79
C LEU A 10 2.32 9.98 2.15
N PRO A 11 2.33 11.16 2.80
CA PRO A 11 2.88 11.28 4.14
C PRO A 11 2.20 10.37 5.15
N LYS A 12 2.90 10.06 6.24
CA LYS A 12 2.36 9.28 7.38
C LYS A 12 1.97 7.86 7.01
N SER A 13 2.83 7.18 6.25
CA SER A 13 2.65 5.76 5.91
C SER A 13 1.33 5.47 5.23
N ARG A 14 0.95 6.32 4.28
CA ARG A 14 -0.25 6.15 3.48
C ARG A 14 0.12 6.01 2.01
N LEU A 15 -0.76 5.39 1.26
CA LEU A 15 -0.61 5.25 -0.20
C LEU A 15 -1.90 5.72 -0.87
N ARG A 16 -1.76 6.34 -2.04
CA ARG A 16 -2.88 6.53 -2.94
C ARG A 16 -2.77 5.46 -4.01
N VAL A 17 -3.82 4.65 -4.17
CA VAL A 17 -3.78 3.49 -5.07
C VAL A 17 -4.95 3.55 -6.04
N ARG A 18 -4.66 3.24 -7.31
CA ARG A 18 -5.67 3.08 -8.35
C ARG A 18 -5.73 1.61 -8.74
N PHE A 19 -6.92 1.13 -8.99
CA PHE A 19 -7.18 -0.27 -9.31
C PHE A 19 -7.72 -0.44 -10.73
N SER A 20 -7.69 -1.68 -11.21
CA SER A 20 -8.08 -2.02 -12.59
C SER A 20 -9.54 -1.70 -12.92
N ASP A 21 -10.41 -1.60 -11.91
CA ASP A 21 -11.82 -1.24 -12.13
C ASP A 21 -12.05 0.27 -12.10
N GLY A 22 -10.99 1.07 -12.01
CA GLY A 22 -11.08 2.52 -11.94
C GLY A 22 -11.22 3.07 -10.53
N THR A 23 -11.37 2.23 -9.52
CA THR A 23 -11.44 2.67 -8.12
C THR A 23 -10.11 3.29 -7.72
N GLU A 24 -10.17 4.42 -7.02
CA GLU A 24 -9.02 5.08 -6.42
C GLU A 24 -9.32 5.35 -4.96
N GLY A 25 -8.31 5.26 -4.12
CA GLY A 25 -8.50 5.59 -2.72
C GLY A 25 -7.20 5.64 -1.96
N GLU A 26 -7.29 6.10 -0.72
CA GLU A 26 -6.17 6.16 0.20
C GLU A 26 -6.12 4.90 1.02
N VAL A 27 -4.93 4.31 1.10
CA VAL A 27 -4.67 3.15 1.94
C VAL A 27 -3.82 3.63 3.11
N ASP A 28 -4.37 3.59 4.31
CA ASP A 28 -3.66 3.99 5.53
C ASP A 28 -3.00 2.75 6.13
N LEU A 29 -1.68 2.76 6.18
CA LEU A 29 -0.90 1.66 6.71
C LEU A 29 -0.18 2.01 8.01
N GLN A 30 -0.54 3.13 8.65
CA GLN A 30 0.15 3.58 9.87
C GLN A 30 0.10 2.53 10.98
N GLU A 31 -1.09 2.08 11.31
CA GLU A 31 -1.25 1.09 12.38
C GLU A 31 -0.67 -0.26 11.98
N PHE A 32 -0.90 -0.67 10.75
CA PHE A 32 -0.39 -1.92 10.23
C PHE A 32 1.13 -2.01 10.41
N ILE A 33 1.84 -0.96 9.99
CA ILE A 33 3.31 -0.92 10.06
C ILE A 33 3.79 -0.77 11.50
N ALA A 34 3.07 0.01 12.32
CA ALA A 34 3.47 0.27 13.69
C ALA A 34 3.37 -0.99 14.58
N PHE A 35 2.37 -1.81 14.34
CA PHE A 35 2.09 -2.97 15.20
C PHE A 35 2.54 -4.32 14.68
N ASP A 36 2.88 -4.40 13.39
CA ASP A 36 3.39 -5.65 12.83
C ASP A 36 4.83 -5.84 13.27
N GLN A 37 5.12 -6.97 13.90
CA GLN A 37 6.44 -7.23 14.50
C GLN A 37 7.41 -7.89 13.54
N ARG A 38 7.00 -8.25 12.34
CA ARG A 38 7.92 -8.86 11.35
C ARG A 38 9.00 -7.84 10.95
N PRO A 39 10.27 -8.25 10.94
CA PRO A 39 11.35 -7.33 10.59
C PRO A 39 11.17 -6.66 9.22
N ILE A 40 10.67 -7.39 8.23
CA ILE A 40 10.46 -6.85 6.89
C ILE A 40 9.44 -5.70 6.89
N VAL A 41 8.43 -5.76 7.75
CA VAL A 41 7.44 -4.68 7.89
C VAL A 41 8.01 -3.55 8.74
N ALA A 42 8.73 -3.89 9.80
CA ALA A 42 9.33 -2.88 10.68
C ALA A 42 10.28 -1.92 9.92
N GLU A 43 10.96 -2.42 8.90
CA GLU A 43 11.81 -1.59 8.04
C GLU A 43 11.04 -0.44 7.38
N LEU A 44 9.77 -0.64 7.13
CA LEU A 44 8.92 0.35 6.47
C LEU A 44 8.52 1.51 7.37
N ARG A 45 8.89 1.46 8.65
CA ARG A 45 8.72 2.60 9.56
C ARG A 45 9.64 3.75 9.19
N ASN A 46 10.74 3.45 8.49
CA ASN A 46 11.63 4.46 7.94
C ASN A 46 10.94 5.07 6.70
N PRO A 47 10.74 6.40 6.67
CA PRO A 47 10.04 7.04 5.55
C PRO A 47 10.68 6.78 4.19
N ALA A 48 12.00 6.73 4.11
CA ALA A 48 12.68 6.47 2.85
C ALA A 48 12.42 5.04 2.37
N ALA A 49 12.40 4.07 3.29
CA ALA A 49 12.08 2.69 2.96
C ALA A 49 10.63 2.53 2.51
N PHE A 50 9.72 3.21 3.20
CA PHE A 50 8.30 3.20 2.83
C PHE A 50 8.08 3.79 1.43
N ALA A 51 8.83 4.81 1.07
CA ALA A 51 8.70 5.50 -0.21
C ALA A 51 9.24 4.69 -1.39
N ALA A 52 10.04 3.66 -1.13
CA ALA A 52 10.69 2.87 -2.18
C ALA A 52 9.75 1.76 -2.66
N ILE A 53 8.70 2.16 -3.38
CA ILE A 53 7.68 1.23 -3.90
C ILE A 53 7.72 1.16 -5.42
N ARG A 54 7.14 0.08 -5.95
CA ARG A 54 6.83 -0.05 -7.37
C ARG A 54 5.56 -0.88 -7.51
N VAL A 55 4.92 -0.76 -8.65
CA VAL A 55 3.81 -1.66 -9.01
C VAL A 55 4.41 -2.80 -9.83
N GLU A 56 4.28 -4.00 -9.33
CA GLU A 56 4.85 -5.19 -9.95
C GLU A 56 3.95 -6.37 -9.63
N MET A 57 3.76 -7.25 -10.61
CA MET A 57 2.90 -8.43 -10.45
C MET A 57 1.51 -8.06 -9.94
N ASP A 58 0.97 -6.96 -10.48
CA ASP A 58 -0.38 -6.47 -10.22
C ASP A 58 -0.62 -5.94 -8.81
N THR A 59 0.43 -5.66 -8.06
CA THR A 59 0.29 -5.10 -6.72
C THR A 59 1.44 -4.16 -6.36
N VAL A 60 1.38 -3.59 -5.15
CA VAL A 60 2.43 -2.73 -4.63
C VAL A 60 3.51 -3.59 -3.99
N VAL A 61 4.76 -3.38 -4.39
CA VAL A 61 5.92 -4.09 -3.87
C VAL A 61 6.93 -3.07 -3.37
N TRP A 62 7.47 -3.29 -2.17
CA TRP A 62 8.54 -2.46 -1.62
C TRP A 62 9.90 -2.98 -2.03
N ALA A 63 10.90 -2.10 -1.99
CA ALA A 63 12.26 -2.45 -2.41
C ALA A 63 12.86 -3.62 -1.62
N ASN A 64 12.42 -3.82 -0.38
CA ASN A 64 12.90 -4.93 0.46
C ASN A 64 12.21 -6.27 0.16
N GLY A 65 11.31 -6.29 -0.84
CA GLY A 65 10.59 -7.51 -1.22
C GLY A 65 9.24 -7.71 -0.55
N PHE A 66 8.87 -6.85 0.39
CA PHE A 66 7.55 -6.95 1.01
C PHE A 66 6.48 -6.53 0.02
N ASP A 67 5.36 -7.25 0.00
CA ASP A 67 4.21 -6.87 -0.82
C ASP A 67 2.92 -7.07 -0.03
N LEU A 68 1.84 -6.50 -0.56
CA LEU A 68 0.49 -6.67 -0.02
C LEU A 68 -0.41 -7.08 -1.16
N ALA A 69 -1.33 -7.99 -0.89
CA ALA A 69 -2.26 -8.48 -1.91
C ALA A 69 -3.15 -7.34 -2.41
N PRO A 70 -3.49 -7.32 -3.71
CA PRO A 70 -4.39 -6.29 -4.24
C PRO A 70 -5.73 -6.24 -3.49
N GLU A 71 -6.26 -7.39 -3.08
CA GLU A 71 -7.53 -7.46 -2.35
C GLU A 71 -7.43 -6.76 -0.99
N PHE A 72 -6.31 -6.89 -0.31
CA PHE A 72 -6.05 -6.22 0.96
C PHE A 72 -6.06 -4.70 0.77
N LEU A 73 -5.36 -4.23 -0.25
CA LEU A 73 -5.29 -2.81 -0.57
C LEU A 73 -6.64 -2.28 -1.02
N TYR A 74 -7.37 -3.05 -1.81
CA TYR A 74 -8.67 -2.65 -2.33
C TYR A 74 -9.68 -2.44 -1.19
N ALA A 75 -9.73 -3.37 -0.25
CA ALA A 75 -10.63 -3.27 0.88
C ALA A 75 -10.34 -2.01 1.72
N ARG A 76 -9.07 -1.72 1.94
CA ARG A 76 -8.67 -0.53 2.69
C ARG A 76 -8.96 0.76 1.92
N ALA A 77 -8.70 0.77 0.63
CA ALA A 77 -8.96 1.94 -0.21
C ALA A 77 -10.45 2.27 -0.23
N ARG A 78 -11.30 1.25 -0.32
CA ARG A 78 -12.75 1.45 -0.32
C ARG A 78 -13.25 1.97 1.03
N ALA A 79 -12.66 1.52 2.11
CA ALA A 79 -13.04 1.96 3.46
C ALA A 79 -12.75 3.45 3.67
N HIS A 80 -11.77 4.00 2.95
CA HIS A 80 -11.35 5.40 3.07
C HIS A 80 -11.70 6.24 1.85
N SER A 81 -12.43 5.68 0.88
CA SER A 81 -12.88 6.41 -0.29
C SER A 81 -14.04 7.33 0.07
N PRO A 82 -14.08 8.55 -0.47
CA PRO A 82 -15.27 9.37 -0.38
C PRO A 82 -16.40 8.66 -1.10
N ALA A 83 -17.53 8.63 -0.47
CA ALA A 83 -18.69 7.97 -1.04
C ALA A 83 -19.17 8.64 -2.33
#